data_efe149eac51517952911677f52a19916
#
_entry.id   efe149eac51517952911677f52a19916
#
_cell.length_a   1.000
_cell.length_b   1.000
_cell.length_c   1.000
_cell.angle_alpha   90.00
_cell.angle_beta   90.00
_cell.angle_gamma   90.00
#
_symmetry.space_group_name_H-M   'P 1'
#
loop_
_entity.id
_entity.type
_entity.pdbx_description
1 polymer ?
#
loop_
_entity_poly.entity_id
_entity_poly.type
_entity_poly.pdbx_seq_one_letter_code
_entity_poly.pdbx_strand_id
1 'polypeptide(L)'
;VGVHRLELPSHEHPFIGRWHIYAMELWNASYFNMERQAFIEIRKENLGSFQFGLVSGGLDGYLEGKRPKERFVFTWEGNDETDPASGSGWLKLRGEGDLVGSIKLHLGDRSKFKARRAE
;
A
#
# COMPACT_ATOMS: atom_id res chain seq x y z
N VAL A 1 21.03 -15.22 -23.52
CA VAL A 1 20.94 -14.95 -23.01
C VAL A 1 20.52 -14.63 -22.22
N GLY A 2 20.49 -14.67 -21.95
CA GLY A 2 20.04 -14.56 -21.18
C GLY A 2 19.58 -13.75 -20.74
N VAL A 3 19.40 -13.44 -20.74
CA VAL A 3 19.10 -12.67 -20.38
C VAL A 3 18.06 -12.73 -19.84
N HIS A 4 17.43 -13.04 -19.66
CA HIS A 4 16.43 -13.03 -19.16
C HIS A 4 16.26 -13.10 -17.98
N ARG A 5 16.48 -13.38 -17.54
CA ARG A 5 16.45 -13.41 -16.33
C ARG A 5 16.42 -12.19 -15.67
N LEU A 6 16.69 -11.30 -16.28
CA LEU A 6 16.83 -10.09 -15.73
C LEU A 6 15.60 -9.46 -15.34
N GLU A 7 14.58 -9.53 -16.07
CA GLU A 7 13.42 -8.86 -15.74
C GLU A 7 12.67 -9.47 -14.62
N LEU A 8 12.95 -10.66 -14.26
CA LEU A 8 12.26 -11.28 -13.19
C LEU A 8 12.36 -10.53 -11.89
N PRO A 9 13.54 -10.06 -11.49
CA PRO A 9 13.62 -9.35 -10.23
C PRO A 9 12.80 -8.11 -10.16
N SER A 10 12.51 -7.47 -11.28
CA SER A 10 11.75 -6.26 -11.24
C SER A 10 10.31 -6.50 -10.86
N HIS A 11 9.83 -7.74 -10.99
CA HIS A 11 8.47 -8.08 -10.61
C HIS A 11 8.39 -8.66 -9.21
N GLU A 12 9.53 -8.74 -8.53
CA GLU A 12 9.56 -9.36 -7.22
C GLU A 12 10.25 -8.49 -6.22
N HIS A 13 9.97 -7.21 -6.28
CA HIS A 13 10.55 -6.28 -5.34
C HIS A 13 9.96 -6.49 -3.95
N PRO A 14 10.61 -5.94 -2.93
CA PRO A 14 10.26 -6.27 -1.55
C PRO A 14 8.93 -5.73 -1.08
N PHE A 15 8.25 -4.89 -1.84
CA PHE A 15 6.93 -4.44 -1.44
C PHE A 15 5.84 -5.46 -1.78
N ILE A 16 6.12 -6.42 -2.64
CA ILE A 16 5.12 -7.41 -3.03
C ILE A 16 4.74 -8.24 -1.82
N GLY A 17 3.44 -8.42 -1.62
CA GLY A 17 2.91 -9.19 -0.52
C GLY A 17 1.78 -8.46 0.15
N ARG A 18 1.28 -9.06 1.23
CA ARG A 18 0.18 -8.49 1.98
C ARG A 18 0.72 -7.93 3.29
N TRP A 19 0.28 -6.75 3.62
CA TRP A 19 0.73 -6.03 4.81
C TRP A 19 -0.48 -5.67 5.64
N HIS A 20 -0.42 -5.95 6.94
CA HIS A 20 -1.50 -5.59 7.85
C HIS A 20 -1.21 -4.23 8.46
N ILE A 21 -2.14 -3.31 8.33
CA ILE A 21 -2.01 -1.97 8.89
C ILE A 21 -2.30 -2.07 10.38
N TYR A 22 -1.38 -1.56 11.21
CA TYR A 22 -1.56 -1.64 12.65
C TYR A 22 -1.59 -0.28 13.33
N ALA A 23 -1.32 0.80 12.60
CA ALA A 23 -1.42 2.15 13.15
C ALA A 23 -1.67 3.14 12.03
N MET A 24 -2.51 4.13 12.30
CA MET A 24 -2.77 5.21 11.37
C MET A 24 -2.74 6.52 12.13
N GLU A 25 -2.32 7.58 11.46
CA GLU A 25 -2.19 8.89 12.07
C GLU A 25 -3.55 9.48 12.43
N LEU A 26 -4.52 9.40 11.52
CA LEU A 26 -5.80 10.06 11.68
C LEU A 26 -6.89 9.19 12.29
N TRP A 27 -6.74 7.88 12.29
CA TRP A 27 -7.82 6.99 12.76
C TRP A 27 -7.27 5.96 13.73
N ASN A 28 -8.11 5.53 14.66
CA ASN A 28 -7.71 4.50 15.61
C ASN A 28 -8.13 3.13 15.09
N ALA A 29 -7.67 2.09 15.79
CA ALA A 29 -7.87 0.73 15.35
C ALA A 29 -9.33 0.30 15.31
N SER A 30 -10.17 0.87 16.17
CA SER A 30 -11.57 0.50 16.14
C SER A 30 -12.23 0.95 14.83
N TYR A 31 -11.71 2.01 14.22
CA TYR A 31 -12.20 2.42 12.91
C TYR A 31 -11.54 1.61 11.80
N PHE A 32 -10.20 1.58 11.75
CA PHE A 32 -9.59 1.01 10.56
C PHE A 32 -9.72 -0.51 10.48
N ASN A 33 -10.04 -1.18 11.58
CA ASN A 33 -10.31 -2.61 11.57
C ASN A 33 -11.80 -2.95 11.67
N MET A 34 -12.67 -1.99 11.48
CA MET A 34 -14.09 -2.23 11.77
C MET A 34 -14.73 -3.25 10.83
N GLU A 35 -14.30 -3.29 9.56
CA GLU A 35 -14.86 -4.23 8.60
C GLU A 35 -14.07 -5.53 8.57
N ARG A 36 -12.76 -5.40 8.65
CA ARG A 36 -11.84 -6.52 8.63
C ARG A 36 -10.48 -5.99 9.03
N GLN A 37 -9.51 -6.87 9.20
CA GLN A 37 -8.14 -6.46 9.43
C GLN A 37 -7.71 -5.52 8.31
N ALA A 38 -7.34 -4.29 8.66
CA ALA A 38 -6.90 -3.32 7.66
C ALA A 38 -5.64 -3.85 6.97
N PHE A 39 -5.55 -3.66 5.67
CA PHE A 39 -4.43 -4.21 4.91
C PHE A 39 -4.14 -3.39 3.67
N ILE A 40 -2.94 -3.57 3.15
CA ILE A 40 -2.58 -3.16 1.80
C ILE A 40 -1.80 -4.31 1.19
N GLU A 41 -2.12 -4.64 -0.03
CA GLU A 41 -1.52 -5.77 -0.71
C GLU A 41 -1.01 -5.33 -2.05
N ILE A 42 0.25 -5.67 -2.35
CA ILE A 42 0.89 -5.36 -3.63
C ILE A 42 1.14 -6.67 -4.33
N ARG A 43 0.69 -6.80 -5.56
CA ARG A 43 0.86 -7.99 -6.36
C ARG A 43 1.87 -7.73 -7.46
N LYS A 44 2.24 -8.79 -8.18
CA LYS A 44 3.11 -8.63 -9.32
C LYS A 44 2.51 -7.62 -10.28
N GLU A 45 3.37 -6.95 -11.02
CA GLU A 45 2.99 -5.91 -11.98
C GLU A 45 2.49 -4.66 -11.30
N ASN A 46 2.72 -4.57 -9.98
CA ASN A 46 2.51 -3.34 -9.22
C ASN A 46 1.05 -2.92 -9.11
N LEU A 47 0.16 -3.88 -9.22
CA LEU A 47 -1.24 -3.67 -8.93
C LEU A 47 -1.53 -4.19 -7.53
N GLY A 48 -2.58 -3.70 -6.93
CA GLY A 48 -2.92 -4.18 -5.60
C GLY A 48 -4.25 -3.67 -5.12
N SER A 49 -4.47 -3.82 -3.83
CA SER A 49 -5.72 -3.39 -3.20
C SER A 49 -5.46 -3.08 -1.74
N PHE A 50 -6.42 -2.40 -1.13
CA PHE A 50 -6.33 -2.09 0.29
C PHE A 50 -7.72 -1.89 0.87
N GLN A 51 -7.77 -1.97 2.18
CA GLN A 51 -8.97 -1.55 2.91
C GLN A 51 -8.56 -1.11 4.30
N PHE A 52 -9.11 0.01 4.74
CA PHE A 52 -9.06 0.41 6.14
C PHE A 52 -10.40 1.06 6.44
N GLY A 53 -11.07 0.57 7.49
CA GLY A 53 -12.39 1.09 7.83
C GLY A 53 -13.36 0.88 6.67
N LEU A 54 -14.02 1.93 6.29
CA LEU A 54 -14.99 1.91 5.19
C LEU A 54 -14.38 2.30 3.85
N VAL A 55 -13.06 2.54 3.82
CA VAL A 55 -12.38 2.95 2.59
C VAL A 55 -11.70 1.74 1.99
N SER A 56 -11.93 1.50 0.71
CA SER A 56 -11.28 0.40 0.01
C SER A 56 -11.03 0.79 -1.43
N GLY A 57 -10.05 0.15 -2.05
CA GLY A 57 -9.77 0.46 -3.44
C GLY A 57 -8.73 -0.45 -4.05
N GLY A 58 -8.63 -0.34 -5.36
CA GLY A 58 -7.55 -0.95 -6.12
C GLY A 58 -6.48 0.09 -6.38
N LEU A 59 -5.25 -0.35 -6.48
CA LEU A 59 -4.15 0.58 -6.68
C LEU A 59 -3.26 0.14 -7.83
N ASP A 60 -2.54 1.10 -8.37
CA ASP A 60 -1.63 0.93 -9.48
C ASP A 60 -0.41 1.79 -9.18
N GLY A 61 0.76 1.21 -9.16
CA GLY A 61 1.92 1.95 -8.72
C GLY A 61 3.21 1.60 -9.44
N TYR A 62 4.29 2.14 -8.92
CA TYR A 62 5.61 1.88 -9.47
C TYR A 62 6.66 2.18 -8.41
N LEU A 63 7.85 1.65 -8.61
CA LEU A 63 8.96 1.93 -7.72
C LEU A 63 9.63 3.25 -8.12
N GLU A 64 10.02 4.02 -7.11
CA GLU A 64 10.69 5.28 -7.31
C GLU A 64 11.92 5.33 -6.44
N GLY A 65 13.04 5.79 -6.98
CA GLY A 65 14.28 5.90 -6.21
C GLY A 65 15.12 4.64 -6.33
N LYS A 66 16.18 4.59 -5.56
CA LYS A 66 17.14 3.50 -5.61
C LYS A 66 17.30 2.89 -4.24
N ARG A 67 17.58 1.59 -4.21
CA ARG A 67 17.89 0.92 -2.96
C ARG A 67 19.00 1.64 -2.24
N PRO A 68 18.91 1.68 -0.93
CA PRO A 68 17.85 1.11 -0.10
C PRO A 68 16.73 2.10 0.21
N LYS A 69 16.63 3.18 -0.55
CA LYS A 69 15.68 4.24 -0.25
C LYS A 69 14.54 4.31 -1.24
N GLU A 70 14.28 3.23 -1.95
CA GLU A 70 13.18 3.25 -2.90
C GLU A 70 11.83 3.31 -2.18
N ARG A 71 10.85 3.83 -2.87
CA ARG A 71 9.48 3.88 -2.41
C ARG A 71 8.59 3.27 -3.47
N PHE A 72 7.47 2.73 -3.04
CA PHE A 72 6.43 2.30 -3.95
C PHE A 72 5.38 3.41 -3.93
N VAL A 73 5.17 4.07 -5.06
CA VAL A 73 4.21 5.16 -5.15
C VAL A 73 3.04 4.70 -6.00
N PHE A 74 1.84 5.13 -5.65
CA PHE A 74 0.65 4.61 -6.32
C PHE A 74 -0.49 5.61 -6.35
N THR A 75 -1.42 5.38 -7.25
CA THR A 75 -2.74 6.00 -7.23
C THR A 75 -3.76 4.90 -6.97
N TRP A 76 -4.93 5.27 -6.55
CA TRP A 76 -5.95 4.30 -6.24
C TRP A 76 -7.34 4.83 -6.54
N GLU A 77 -8.26 3.90 -6.77
CA GLU A 77 -9.67 4.19 -6.98
C GLU A 77 -10.48 3.16 -6.22
N GLY A 78 -11.58 3.58 -5.65
CA GLY A 78 -12.45 2.69 -4.91
C GLY A 78 -13.61 3.44 -4.33
N ASN A 79 -13.88 3.18 -3.06
CA ASN A 79 -15.04 3.74 -2.39
C ASN A 79 -14.72 4.09 -0.95
N ASP A 80 -15.43 5.08 -0.45
CA ASP A 80 -15.49 5.37 0.97
C ASP A 80 -16.93 5.14 1.33
N GLU A 81 -17.20 3.99 1.94
CA GLU A 81 -18.54 3.51 2.19
C GLU A 81 -19.27 3.32 0.84
N THR A 82 -20.25 4.13 0.52
CA THR A 82 -20.96 4.00 -0.74
C THR A 82 -20.55 5.04 -1.76
N ASP A 83 -19.68 5.97 -1.37
CA ASP A 83 -19.30 7.07 -2.26
C ASP A 83 -18.03 6.71 -3.03
N PRO A 84 -17.98 6.99 -4.33
CA PRO A 84 -16.73 6.80 -5.05
C PRO A 84 -15.61 7.64 -4.45
N ALA A 85 -14.42 7.08 -4.41
CA ALA A 85 -13.27 7.76 -3.85
C ALA A 85 -12.03 7.38 -4.64
N SER A 86 -11.02 8.23 -4.57
CA SER A 86 -9.76 7.97 -5.25
C SER A 86 -8.67 8.74 -4.52
N GLY A 87 -7.42 8.50 -4.93
CA GLY A 87 -6.33 9.22 -4.32
C GLY A 87 -4.99 8.66 -4.69
N SER A 88 -4.04 8.85 -3.79
CA SER A 88 -2.66 8.46 -4.03
C SER A 88 -2.04 8.00 -2.72
N GLY A 89 -0.79 7.55 -2.82
CA GLY A 89 -0.07 7.17 -1.62
C GLY A 89 1.33 6.70 -1.95
N TRP A 90 2.05 6.34 -0.90
CA TRP A 90 3.39 5.77 -1.05
C TRP A 90 3.68 4.84 0.11
N LEU A 91 4.62 3.92 -0.13
CA LEU A 91 5.09 2.97 0.86
C LEU A 91 6.60 3.02 0.91
N LYS A 92 7.15 2.79 2.09
CA LYS A 92 8.59 2.74 2.29
C LYS A 92 8.88 1.65 3.32
N LEU A 93 9.85 0.80 3.02
CA LEU A 93 10.20 -0.28 3.94
C LEU A 93 10.93 0.24 5.15
N ARG A 94 10.69 -0.39 6.29
CA ARG A 94 11.41 -0.12 7.52
C ARG A 94 11.84 -1.45 8.08
N GLY A 95 13.10 -1.80 7.85
CA GLY A 95 13.59 -3.10 8.27
C GLY A 95 12.97 -4.18 7.42
N GLU A 96 12.88 -5.38 7.95
CA GLU A 96 12.50 -6.51 7.15
C GLU A 96 11.04 -6.87 7.16
N GLY A 97 10.32 -6.48 8.10
CA GLY A 97 8.94 -6.91 8.21
C GLY A 97 7.96 -5.78 8.38
N ASP A 98 8.44 -4.56 8.36
CA ASP A 98 7.60 -3.39 8.57
C ASP A 98 7.67 -2.43 7.41
N LEU A 99 6.61 -1.67 7.24
CA LEU A 99 6.65 -0.55 6.31
C LEU A 99 5.88 0.63 6.89
N VAL A 100 6.19 1.80 6.38
CA VAL A 100 5.43 2.99 6.67
C VAL A 100 4.92 3.51 5.35
N GLY A 101 3.82 4.22 5.40
CA GLY A 101 3.25 4.76 4.18
C GLY A 101 2.36 5.95 4.46
N SER A 102 1.78 6.44 3.41
CA SER A 102 0.82 7.52 3.50
C SER A 102 -0.26 7.25 2.47
N ILE A 103 -1.50 7.53 2.82
CA ILE A 103 -2.59 7.40 1.89
C ILE A 103 -3.34 8.73 1.88
N LYS A 104 -3.66 9.21 0.69
CA LYS A 104 -4.35 10.48 0.52
C LYS A 104 -5.62 10.23 -0.24
N LEU A 105 -6.72 10.81 0.24
CA LEU A 105 -7.98 10.83 -0.46
C LEU A 105 -8.02 12.11 -1.29
N HIS A 106 -8.40 11.99 -2.54
CA HIS A 106 -8.47 13.14 -3.45
C HIS A 106 -9.41 14.17 -2.86
N LEU A 107 -8.93 15.39 -2.70
CA LEU A 107 -9.67 16.50 -2.10
C LEU A 107 -10.05 16.24 -0.64
N GLY A 108 -9.41 15.30 0.00
CA GLY A 108 -9.73 14.93 1.37
C GLY A 108 -8.49 14.75 2.22
N ASP A 109 -8.61 13.90 3.22
CA ASP A 109 -7.60 13.68 4.23
C ASP A 109 -6.39 12.95 3.71
N ARG A 110 -5.28 13.11 4.42
CA ARG A 110 -4.06 12.36 4.19
C ARG A 110 -3.62 11.81 5.54
N SER A 111 -3.33 10.52 5.59
CA SER A 111 -2.91 9.89 6.83
C SER A 111 -1.69 9.03 6.60
N LYS A 112 -0.71 9.16 7.47
CA LYS A 112 0.39 8.21 7.50
C LYS A 112 -0.09 6.95 8.19
N PHE A 113 0.57 5.84 7.89
CA PHE A 113 0.23 4.57 8.53
C PHE A 113 1.46 3.71 8.64
N LYS A 114 1.36 2.70 9.50
CA LYS A 114 2.40 1.69 9.67
C LYS A 114 1.76 0.34 9.45
N ALA A 115 2.50 -0.56 8.83
CA ALA A 115 2.00 -1.90 8.54
C ALA A 115 3.13 -2.89 8.70
N ARG A 116 2.78 -4.16 8.88
CA ARG A 116 3.75 -5.23 8.98
C ARG A 116 3.31 -6.36 8.09
N ARG A 117 4.29 -7.15 7.66
CA ARG A 117 4.01 -8.22 6.72
C ARG A 117 3.09 -9.24 7.36
N ALA A 118 2.06 -9.60 6.62
CA ALA A 118 1.13 -10.62 7.06
C ALA A 118 1.78 -11.98 6.94
N GLU A 119 1.46 -12.84 7.88
CA GLU A 119 2.04 -14.16 7.87
C GLU A 119 1.23 -15.16 7.10
#